data_11a0a00138a6609e3f7d8e51638966e0
#
_entry.id   11a0a00138a6609e3f7d8e51638966e0
#
_cell.length_a   1.000
_cell.length_b   1.000
_cell.length_c   1.000
_cell.angle_alpha   90.00
_cell.angle_beta   90.00
_cell.angle_gamma   90.00
#
_symmetry.space_group_name_H-M   'P 1'
#
loop_
_entity.id
_entity.type
_entity.pdbx_description
1 polymer ?
#
loop_
_entity_poly.entity_id
_entity_poly.type
_entity_poly.pdbx_seq_one_letter_code
_entity_poly.pdbx_strand_id
1 'polypeptide(L)'
;MLAKEIPMNKWPKDFVVDYKYDGNRYQIHIDGDKTMIFNRKGKIVTHQFPDVVETVQGYGVKNAILDGEIYPILENGAPAPHKQMGTRVHSKNIQEAMERVKVKWVIFDCLLLNDETIMDISYRERLEKMKDLPNQAHRITEGDIMAFYHEAINEGFEGIIVKDATVPYDAGKRSKSWAKYKP
;
A
#
# COMPACT_ATOMS: atom_id res chain seq x y z
N MET A 1 -4.52 1.43 10.28
CA MET A 1 -5.96 1.31 9.88
C MET A 1 -6.21 0.05 9.06
N LEU A 2 -7.43 -0.53 9.13
CA LEU A 2 -7.85 -1.66 8.31
C LEU A 2 -9.21 -1.34 7.68
N ALA A 3 -9.37 -1.63 6.38
CA ALA A 3 -10.62 -1.42 5.67
C ALA A 3 -11.71 -2.45 6.04
N LYS A 4 -12.97 -2.02 5.98
CA LYS A 4 -14.18 -2.85 6.19
C LYS A 4 -15.05 -2.81 4.95
N GLU A 5 -15.92 -3.80 4.81
CA GLU A 5 -17.07 -3.69 3.92
C GLU A 5 -18.06 -2.70 4.52
N ILE A 6 -18.37 -1.64 3.77
CA ILE A 6 -19.28 -0.58 4.16
C ILE A 6 -20.22 -0.33 2.98
N PRO A 7 -21.53 -0.30 3.19
CA PRO A 7 -22.49 0.01 2.12
C PRO A 7 -22.18 1.35 1.45
N MET A 8 -22.36 1.44 0.14
CA MET A 8 -22.01 2.63 -0.67
C MET A 8 -22.68 3.91 -0.17
N ASN A 9 -23.93 3.82 0.32
CA ASN A 9 -24.66 4.96 0.88
C ASN A 9 -24.06 5.51 2.19
N LYS A 10 -23.05 4.85 2.73
CA LYS A 10 -22.28 5.26 3.93
C LYS A 10 -20.83 5.62 3.62
N TRP A 11 -20.46 5.69 2.34
CA TRP A 11 -19.12 6.13 1.96
C TRP A 11 -18.93 7.61 2.28
N PRO A 12 -17.69 8.04 2.57
CA PRO A 12 -17.40 9.45 2.86
C PRO A 12 -17.72 10.32 1.65
N LYS A 13 -18.17 11.55 1.89
CA LYS A 13 -18.42 12.54 0.82
C LYS A 13 -17.12 13.16 0.33
N ASP A 14 -16.19 13.42 1.25
CA ASP A 14 -14.83 13.83 0.94
C ASP A 14 -13.95 12.58 0.97
N PHE A 15 -13.58 12.08 -0.19
CA PHE A 15 -12.96 10.78 -0.37
C PHE A 15 -11.63 10.85 -1.12
N VAL A 16 -10.86 9.81 -0.89
CA VAL A 16 -9.78 9.34 -1.77
C VAL A 16 -10.05 7.87 -2.05
N VAL A 17 -9.96 7.47 -3.29
CA VAL A 17 -10.15 6.07 -3.68
C VAL A 17 -8.86 5.53 -4.28
N ASP A 18 -8.31 4.48 -3.66
CA ASP A 18 -7.16 3.74 -4.19
C ASP A 18 -7.61 2.42 -4.82
N TYR A 19 -6.83 1.90 -5.78
CA TYR A 19 -6.95 0.51 -6.18
C TYR A 19 -6.71 -0.42 -4.98
N LYS A 20 -7.45 -1.51 -4.92
CA LYS A 20 -7.24 -2.57 -3.95
C LYS A 20 -6.29 -3.62 -4.52
N TYR A 21 -5.06 -3.56 -4.08
CA TYR A 21 -4.01 -4.49 -4.46
C TYR A 21 -4.19 -5.83 -3.72
N ASP A 22 -3.97 -6.94 -4.42
CA ASP A 22 -4.10 -8.29 -3.85
C ASP A 22 -2.73 -8.85 -3.43
N GLY A 23 -2.21 -8.29 -2.36
CA GLY A 23 -0.90 -8.62 -1.81
C GLY A 23 -0.93 -8.83 -0.29
N ASN A 24 0.21 -8.55 0.32
CA ASN A 24 0.34 -8.47 1.77
C ASN A 24 0.75 -7.05 2.19
N ARG A 25 0.09 -6.54 3.21
CA ARG A 25 0.39 -5.23 3.79
C ARG A 25 1.65 -5.26 4.62
N TYR A 26 2.50 -4.26 4.39
CA TYR A 26 3.74 -4.04 5.13
C TYR A 26 3.88 -2.59 5.53
N GLN A 27 4.65 -2.35 6.59
CA GLN A 27 5.24 -1.05 6.87
C GLN A 27 6.72 -1.11 6.53
N ILE A 28 7.20 -0.12 5.80
CA ILE A 28 8.62 0.04 5.51
C ILE A 28 9.14 1.24 6.27
N HIS A 29 10.13 1.00 7.11
CA HIS A 29 10.84 2.01 7.88
C HIS A 29 12.19 2.27 7.21
N ILE A 30 12.45 3.51 6.85
CA ILE A 30 13.71 4.01 6.29
C ILE A 30 14.34 4.90 7.35
N ASP A 31 15.63 4.68 7.65
CA ASP A 31 16.45 5.50 8.55
C ASP A 31 17.88 5.58 7.98
N GLY A 32 18.13 6.63 7.22
CA GLY A 32 19.34 6.75 6.40
C GLY A 32 19.47 5.56 5.45
N ASP A 33 20.58 4.85 5.55
CA ASP A 33 20.86 3.66 4.72
C ASP A 33 20.19 2.38 5.22
N LYS A 34 19.48 2.44 6.36
CA LYS A 34 18.80 1.29 6.94
C LYS A 34 17.36 1.23 6.47
N THR A 35 16.95 0.07 5.99
CA THR A 35 15.57 -0.22 5.63
C THR A 35 15.09 -1.46 6.38
N MET A 36 13.94 -1.35 7.03
CA MET A 36 13.29 -2.46 7.71
C MET A 36 11.85 -2.62 7.20
N ILE A 37 11.49 -3.86 6.86
CA ILE A 37 10.14 -4.22 6.41
C ILE A 37 9.47 -5.01 7.52
N PHE A 38 8.32 -4.50 8.00
CA PHE A 38 7.51 -5.11 9.03
C PHE A 38 6.22 -5.66 8.42
N ASN A 39 5.90 -6.91 8.72
CA ASN A 39 4.61 -7.45 8.34
C ASN A 39 3.50 -6.98 9.30
N ARG A 40 2.24 -7.30 8.98
CA ARG A 40 1.06 -6.94 9.77
C ARG A 40 1.11 -7.36 11.25
N LYS A 41 1.92 -8.38 11.60
CA LYS A 41 2.11 -8.86 12.98
C LYS A 41 3.28 -8.19 13.70
N GLY A 42 3.93 -7.19 13.06
CA GLY A 42 5.09 -6.49 13.60
C GLY A 42 6.41 -7.29 13.53
N LYS A 43 6.45 -8.39 12.77
CA LYS A 43 7.69 -9.13 12.56
C LYS A 43 8.52 -8.49 11.45
N ILE A 44 9.83 -8.40 11.67
CA ILE A 44 10.80 -7.96 10.65
C ILE A 44 10.93 -9.07 9.60
N VAL A 45 10.70 -8.71 8.34
CA VAL A 45 10.73 -9.62 7.20
C VAL A 45 11.57 -9.06 6.03
N THR A 46 12.46 -8.13 6.31
CA THR A 46 13.32 -7.45 5.34
C THR A 46 14.04 -8.41 4.40
N HIS A 47 14.53 -9.54 4.92
CA HIS A 47 15.22 -10.57 4.16
C HIS A 47 14.38 -11.22 3.05
N GLN A 48 13.05 -11.12 3.11
CA GLN A 48 12.17 -11.70 2.10
C GLN A 48 12.04 -10.81 0.84
N PHE A 49 12.43 -9.54 0.93
CA PHE A 49 12.17 -8.54 -0.11
C PHE A 49 13.39 -7.64 -0.40
N PRO A 50 14.58 -8.21 -0.74
CA PRO A 50 15.75 -7.40 -1.02
C PRO A 50 15.56 -6.47 -2.23
N ASP A 51 14.76 -6.88 -3.23
CA ASP A 51 14.36 -6.07 -4.38
C ASP A 51 13.53 -4.84 -4.00
N VAL A 52 12.63 -4.97 -3.00
CA VAL A 52 11.88 -3.84 -2.46
C VAL A 52 12.79 -2.92 -1.63
N VAL A 53 13.72 -3.48 -0.86
CA VAL A 53 14.72 -2.69 -0.12
C VAL A 53 15.52 -1.81 -1.08
N GLU A 54 16.05 -2.37 -2.16
CA GLU A 54 16.79 -1.63 -3.18
C GLU A 54 15.93 -0.50 -3.78
N THR A 55 14.67 -0.81 -4.09
CA THR A 55 13.72 0.19 -4.62
C THR A 55 13.55 1.38 -3.68
N VAL A 56 13.30 1.14 -2.39
CA VAL A 56 13.00 2.23 -1.44
C VAL A 56 14.24 3.01 -1.01
N GLN A 57 15.42 2.40 -1.04
CA GLN A 57 16.69 3.11 -0.82
C GLN A 57 16.95 4.16 -1.89
N GLY A 58 16.40 3.99 -3.09
CA GLY A 58 16.45 4.97 -4.17
C GLY A 58 15.52 6.19 -4.00
N TYR A 59 14.69 6.26 -2.96
CA TYR A 59 13.71 7.35 -2.80
C TYR A 59 14.32 8.70 -2.39
N GLY A 60 15.56 8.72 -1.89
CA GLY A 60 16.23 9.96 -1.51
C GLY A 60 15.66 10.65 -0.26
N VAL A 61 14.89 9.92 0.56
CA VAL A 61 14.37 10.43 1.83
C VAL A 61 15.33 10.14 2.98
N LYS A 62 15.42 11.05 3.94
CA LYS A 62 16.28 10.87 5.12
C LYS A 62 15.76 9.76 6.02
N ASN A 63 14.47 9.83 6.35
CA ASN A 63 13.77 8.79 7.07
C ASN A 63 12.27 8.82 6.71
N ALA A 64 11.62 7.67 6.80
CA ALA A 64 10.19 7.55 6.56
C ALA A 64 9.61 6.30 7.23
N ILE A 65 8.31 6.35 7.55
CA ILE A 65 7.49 5.20 7.85
C ILE A 65 6.37 5.15 6.81
N LEU A 66 6.49 4.22 5.88
CA LEU A 66 5.59 4.05 4.74
C LEU A 66 4.66 2.86 5.01
N ASP A 67 3.38 3.03 4.72
CA ASP A 67 2.37 1.98 4.81
C ASP A 67 1.89 1.63 3.39
N GLY A 68 1.93 0.36 3.05
CA GLY A 68 1.66 -0.03 1.67
C GLY A 68 1.44 -1.53 1.50
N GLU A 69 1.37 -1.93 0.24
CA GLU A 69 1.15 -3.32 -0.17
C GLU A 69 2.34 -3.82 -1.01
N ILE A 70 2.81 -5.03 -0.75
CA ILE A 70 3.66 -5.77 -1.68
C ILE A 70 2.79 -6.84 -2.32
N TYR A 71 2.68 -6.81 -3.65
CA TYR A 71 1.85 -7.74 -4.41
C TYR A 71 2.62 -8.36 -5.58
N PRO A 72 2.26 -9.60 -5.97
CA PRO A 72 2.94 -10.28 -7.06
C PRO A 72 2.50 -9.69 -8.40
N ILE A 73 3.42 -9.67 -9.36
CA ILE A 73 3.16 -9.23 -10.73
C ILE A 73 3.60 -10.27 -11.74
N LEU A 74 2.95 -10.25 -12.89
CA LEU A 74 3.35 -10.99 -14.09
C LEU A 74 4.52 -10.28 -14.79
N GLU A 75 5.15 -10.94 -15.77
CA GLU A 75 6.25 -10.36 -16.55
C GLU A 75 5.85 -9.08 -17.30
N ASN A 76 4.60 -8.96 -17.71
CA ASN A 76 4.06 -7.76 -18.35
C ASN A 76 3.70 -6.64 -17.36
N GLY A 77 3.95 -6.84 -16.04
CA GLY A 77 3.66 -5.88 -14.98
C GLY A 77 2.22 -5.89 -14.45
N ALA A 78 1.32 -6.69 -15.01
CA ALA A 78 -0.04 -6.84 -14.50
C ALA A 78 -0.06 -7.57 -13.15
N PRO A 79 -1.10 -7.37 -12.31
CA PRO A 79 -1.24 -8.10 -11.05
C PRO A 79 -1.28 -9.61 -11.28
N ALA A 80 -0.55 -10.36 -10.46
CA ALA A 80 -0.60 -11.82 -10.43
C ALA A 80 -1.45 -12.29 -9.24
N PRO A 81 -1.97 -13.54 -9.28
CA PRO A 81 -2.77 -14.07 -8.17
C PRO A 81 -2.02 -14.07 -6.84
N HIS A 82 -2.67 -13.61 -5.77
CA HIS A 82 -2.12 -13.50 -4.40
C HIS A 82 -1.42 -14.78 -3.90
N LYS A 83 -1.91 -15.97 -4.31
CA LYS A 83 -1.30 -17.25 -3.91
C LYS A 83 0.20 -17.35 -4.23
N GLN A 84 0.69 -16.59 -5.21
CA GLN A 84 2.11 -16.54 -5.56
C GLN A 84 2.96 -15.88 -4.45
N MET A 85 2.38 -15.01 -3.61
CA MET A 85 3.08 -14.44 -2.46
C MET A 85 3.61 -15.52 -1.49
N GLY A 86 2.93 -16.66 -1.39
CA GLY A 86 3.41 -17.79 -0.58
C GLY A 86 4.81 -18.25 -0.97
N THR A 87 5.15 -18.26 -2.25
CA THR A 87 6.49 -18.62 -2.75
C THR A 87 7.54 -17.62 -2.24
N ARG A 88 7.24 -16.32 -2.22
CA ARG A 88 8.17 -15.30 -1.71
C ARG A 88 8.32 -15.38 -0.19
N VAL A 89 7.22 -15.50 0.54
CA VAL A 89 7.17 -15.36 2.02
C VAL A 89 7.71 -16.60 2.74
N HIS A 90 7.57 -17.79 2.13
CA HIS A 90 7.95 -19.05 2.75
C HIS A 90 9.22 -19.68 2.17
N SER A 91 9.84 -19.06 1.18
CA SER A 91 11.06 -19.59 0.58
C SER A 91 12.24 -19.53 1.54
N LYS A 92 13.04 -20.60 1.55
CA LYS A 92 14.36 -20.61 2.18
C LYS A 92 15.46 -20.07 1.25
N ASN A 93 15.21 -20.07 -0.07
CA ASN A 93 16.09 -19.51 -1.08
C ASN A 93 15.42 -18.28 -1.70
N ILE A 94 15.77 -17.12 -1.17
CA ILE A 94 15.15 -15.84 -1.60
C ILE A 94 15.55 -15.47 -3.02
N GLN A 95 16.78 -15.77 -3.45
CA GLN A 95 17.23 -15.49 -4.81
C GLN A 95 16.36 -16.23 -5.84
N GLU A 96 16.18 -17.53 -5.65
CA GLU A 96 15.31 -18.34 -6.52
C GLU A 96 13.85 -17.86 -6.47
N ALA A 97 13.36 -17.49 -5.28
CA ALA A 97 11.99 -16.97 -5.13
C ALA A 97 11.78 -15.65 -5.88
N MET A 98 12.79 -14.77 -5.91
CA MET A 98 12.76 -13.51 -6.67
C MET A 98 12.72 -13.73 -8.19
N GLU A 99 13.39 -14.77 -8.68
CA GLU A 99 13.36 -15.15 -10.10
C GLU A 99 11.97 -15.68 -10.50
N ARG A 100 11.35 -16.48 -9.62
CA ARG A 100 10.05 -17.14 -9.87
C ARG A 100 8.85 -16.23 -9.68
N VAL A 101 8.91 -15.30 -8.72
CA VAL A 101 7.80 -14.39 -8.38
C VAL A 101 8.32 -12.98 -8.27
N LYS A 102 8.04 -12.18 -9.27
CA LYS A 102 8.28 -10.74 -9.24
C LYS A 102 7.22 -10.08 -8.36
N VAL A 103 7.62 -9.07 -7.61
CA VAL A 103 6.71 -8.30 -6.76
C VAL A 103 6.83 -6.81 -7.04
N LYS A 104 5.79 -6.07 -6.71
CA LYS A 104 5.77 -4.61 -6.73
C LYS A 104 5.36 -4.10 -5.37
N TRP A 105 6.03 -3.04 -4.92
CA TRP A 105 5.69 -2.26 -3.75
C TRP A 105 4.85 -1.06 -4.15
N VAL A 106 3.78 -0.80 -3.42
CA VAL A 106 2.92 0.38 -3.61
C VAL A 106 2.63 1.03 -2.27
N ILE A 107 2.77 2.36 -2.21
CA ILE A 107 2.55 3.17 -1.02
C ILE A 107 1.12 3.73 -1.07
N PHE A 108 0.34 3.49 -0.04
CA PHE A 108 -0.98 4.09 0.10
C PHE A 108 -1.09 5.07 1.27
N ASP A 109 -0.12 5.10 2.20
CA ASP A 109 -0.07 6.06 3.30
C ASP A 109 1.37 6.28 3.78
N CYS A 110 1.60 7.40 4.48
CA CYS A 110 2.87 7.72 5.12
C CYS A 110 2.61 8.26 6.52
N LEU A 111 3.39 7.80 7.49
CA LEU A 111 3.18 8.11 8.91
C LEU A 111 4.26 9.03 9.49
N LEU A 112 5.45 8.96 8.90
CA LEU A 112 6.61 9.80 9.21
C LEU A 112 7.36 10.07 7.91
N LEU A 113 7.78 11.31 7.70
CA LEU A 113 8.58 11.71 6.54
C LEU A 113 9.56 12.81 6.93
N ASN A 114 10.85 12.59 6.71
CA ASN A 114 11.95 13.55 6.95
C ASN A 114 11.85 14.21 8.34
N ASP A 115 11.82 13.39 9.39
CA ASP A 115 11.74 13.78 10.82
C ASP A 115 10.36 14.33 11.25
N GLU A 116 9.38 14.45 10.36
CA GLU A 116 8.04 14.92 10.68
C GLU A 116 7.06 13.75 10.84
N THR A 117 6.47 13.61 12.02
CA THR A 117 5.34 12.69 12.24
C THR A 117 4.08 13.31 11.66
N ILE A 118 3.42 12.61 10.75
CA ILE A 118 2.24 13.08 10.01
C ILE A 118 0.97 12.24 10.26
N MET A 119 0.99 11.38 11.28
CA MET A 119 -0.16 10.52 11.61
C MET A 119 -1.41 11.30 12.00
N ASP A 120 -1.22 12.45 12.67
CA ASP A 120 -2.30 13.21 13.31
C ASP A 120 -2.99 14.22 12.37
N ILE A 121 -2.45 14.43 11.16
CA ILE A 121 -3.09 15.25 10.14
C ILE A 121 -4.03 14.41 9.27
N SER A 122 -4.92 15.08 8.53
CA SER A 122 -5.89 14.42 7.65
C SER A 122 -5.22 13.57 6.58
N TYR A 123 -5.94 12.58 6.02
CA TYR A 123 -5.39 11.75 4.94
C TYR A 123 -5.03 12.58 3.71
N ARG A 124 -5.83 13.59 3.37
CA ARG A 124 -5.54 14.52 2.27
C ARG A 124 -4.21 15.25 2.46
N GLU A 125 -3.97 15.77 3.67
CA GLU A 125 -2.70 16.43 3.99
C GLU A 125 -1.51 15.47 3.95
N ARG A 126 -1.67 14.22 4.42
CA ARG A 126 -0.62 13.20 4.29
C ARG A 126 -0.28 12.90 2.83
N LEU A 127 -1.30 12.83 1.95
CA LEU A 127 -1.07 12.65 0.51
C LEU A 127 -0.29 13.81 -0.10
N GLU A 128 -0.60 15.03 0.28
CA GLU A 128 0.15 16.21 -0.19
C GLU A 128 1.62 16.17 0.27
N LYS A 129 1.85 15.77 1.54
CA LYS A 129 3.21 15.60 2.08
C LYS A 129 4.03 14.52 1.33
N MET A 130 3.37 13.45 0.91
CA MET A 130 4.03 12.32 0.23
C MET A 130 3.97 12.37 -1.30
N LYS A 131 3.47 13.46 -1.90
CA LYS A 131 3.20 13.55 -3.34
C LYS A 131 4.41 13.27 -4.24
N ASP A 132 5.61 13.59 -3.77
CA ASP A 132 6.86 13.40 -4.51
C ASP A 132 7.49 12.00 -4.30
N LEU A 133 6.92 11.17 -3.42
CA LEU A 133 7.37 9.80 -3.26
C LEU A 133 6.97 8.96 -4.48
N PRO A 134 7.87 8.12 -4.99
CA PRO A 134 7.51 7.18 -6.06
C PRO A 134 6.63 6.03 -5.55
N ASN A 135 6.16 5.19 -6.48
CA ASN A 135 5.40 3.98 -6.16
C ASN A 135 4.11 4.21 -5.35
N GLN A 136 3.46 5.35 -5.52
CA GLN A 136 2.17 5.60 -4.88
C GLN A 136 1.05 4.75 -5.49
N ALA A 137 0.05 4.42 -4.68
CA ALA A 137 -1.17 3.77 -5.14
C ALA A 137 -1.84 4.60 -6.24
N HIS A 138 -2.35 3.92 -7.27
CA HIS A 138 -3.20 4.56 -8.26
C HIS A 138 -4.51 4.99 -7.61
N ARG A 139 -4.89 6.27 -7.78
CA ARG A 139 -6.01 6.86 -7.02
C ARG A 139 -6.72 7.97 -7.76
N ILE A 140 -7.97 8.19 -7.29
CA ILE A 140 -8.75 9.38 -7.60
C ILE A 140 -9.14 10.11 -6.31
N THR A 141 -9.29 11.43 -6.38
CA THR A 141 -9.74 12.31 -5.29
C THR A 141 -11.07 12.99 -5.62
N GLU A 142 -11.55 12.80 -6.83
CA GLU A 142 -12.82 13.30 -7.38
C GLU A 142 -13.27 12.41 -8.53
N GLY A 143 -14.50 12.53 -8.98
CA GLY A 143 -15.04 11.79 -10.12
C GLY A 143 -15.93 10.61 -9.73
N ASP A 144 -16.18 9.73 -10.70
CA ASP A 144 -17.07 8.57 -10.55
C ASP A 144 -16.32 7.37 -9.96
N ILE A 145 -16.63 7.06 -8.69
CA ILE A 145 -16.03 5.93 -7.96
C ILE A 145 -16.34 4.59 -8.63
N MET A 146 -17.52 4.43 -9.24
CA MET A 146 -17.87 3.16 -9.89
C MET A 146 -17.16 3.00 -11.22
N ALA A 147 -16.97 4.07 -11.98
CA ALA A 147 -16.12 4.03 -13.18
C ALA A 147 -14.68 3.62 -12.81
N PHE A 148 -14.12 4.20 -11.77
CA PHE A 148 -12.78 3.84 -11.26
C PHE A 148 -12.71 2.39 -10.74
N TYR A 149 -13.78 1.90 -10.11
CA TYR A 149 -13.88 0.49 -9.72
C TYR A 149 -13.84 -0.45 -10.95
N HIS A 150 -14.60 -0.15 -11.99
CA HIS A 150 -14.59 -0.97 -13.19
C HIS A 150 -13.24 -0.94 -13.92
N GLU A 151 -12.57 0.20 -13.91
CA GLU A 151 -11.20 0.33 -14.39
C GLU A 151 -10.25 -0.60 -13.61
N ALA A 152 -10.28 -0.55 -12.27
CA ALA A 152 -9.48 -1.43 -11.41
C ALA A 152 -9.69 -2.92 -11.70
N ILE A 153 -10.96 -3.35 -11.86
CA ILE A 153 -11.31 -4.74 -12.19
C ILE A 153 -10.77 -5.13 -13.57
N ASN A 154 -10.92 -4.26 -14.57
CA ASN A 154 -10.45 -4.51 -15.93
C ASN A 154 -8.91 -4.63 -16.01
N GLU A 155 -8.20 -3.91 -15.15
CA GLU A 155 -6.74 -4.01 -15.01
C GLU A 155 -6.27 -5.19 -14.14
N GLY A 156 -7.21 -5.99 -13.59
CA GLY A 156 -6.93 -7.20 -12.82
C GLY A 156 -6.69 -6.98 -11.33
N PHE A 157 -6.99 -5.80 -10.80
CA PHE A 157 -6.94 -5.54 -9.35
C PHE A 157 -8.18 -6.11 -8.63
N GLU A 158 -8.08 -6.29 -7.30
CA GLU A 158 -9.14 -6.92 -6.49
C GLU A 158 -10.40 -6.04 -6.33
N GLY A 159 -10.30 -4.75 -6.60
CA GLY A 159 -11.33 -3.76 -6.41
C GLY A 159 -10.77 -2.41 -5.99
N ILE A 160 -11.46 -1.73 -5.10
CA ILE A 160 -11.08 -0.40 -4.61
C ILE A 160 -11.16 -0.29 -3.08
N ILE A 161 -10.45 0.70 -2.53
CA ILE A 161 -10.56 1.16 -1.15
C ILE A 161 -10.98 2.62 -1.16
N VAL A 162 -12.20 2.90 -0.70
CA VAL A 162 -12.71 4.27 -0.51
C VAL A 162 -12.34 4.74 0.89
N LYS A 163 -11.62 5.84 0.99
CA LYS A 163 -11.05 6.37 2.22
C LYS A 163 -11.62 7.76 2.51
N ASP A 164 -11.93 8.02 3.78
CA ASP A 164 -12.27 9.36 4.23
C ASP A 164 -11.02 10.24 4.21
N ALA A 165 -11.06 11.29 3.39
CA ALA A 165 -9.92 12.17 3.17
C ALA A 165 -9.63 13.10 4.36
N THR A 166 -10.59 13.26 5.28
CA THR A 166 -10.56 14.24 6.36
C THR A 166 -9.99 13.73 7.67
N VAL A 167 -9.80 12.40 7.81
CA VAL A 167 -9.45 11.80 9.10
C VAL A 167 -7.95 11.55 9.25
N PRO A 168 -7.42 11.62 10.49
CA PRO A 168 -6.07 11.20 10.81
C PRO A 168 -5.91 9.67 10.71
N TYR A 169 -4.66 9.20 10.84
CA TYR A 169 -4.37 7.77 10.83
C TYR A 169 -4.74 7.10 12.16
N ASP A 170 -5.69 6.18 12.12
CA ASP A 170 -6.14 5.42 13.30
C ASP A 170 -5.39 4.08 13.39
N ALA A 171 -4.27 4.06 14.10
CA ALA A 171 -3.40 2.90 14.21
C ALA A 171 -4.07 1.72 14.93
N GLY A 172 -3.83 0.51 14.44
CA GLY A 172 -4.23 -0.74 15.09
C GLY A 172 -5.72 -1.09 15.01
N LYS A 173 -6.58 -0.21 14.51
CA LYS A 173 -8.04 -0.42 14.50
C LYS A 173 -8.59 -0.72 13.10
N ARG A 174 -9.72 -1.41 13.07
CA ARG A 174 -10.60 -1.46 11.90
C ARG A 174 -11.43 -0.19 11.88
N SER A 175 -11.07 0.73 11.01
CA SER A 175 -11.76 2.01 10.87
C SER A 175 -12.98 1.89 9.96
N LYS A 176 -14.02 2.68 10.28
CA LYS A 176 -15.13 2.93 9.36
C LYS A 176 -14.75 3.93 8.26
N SER A 177 -13.60 4.57 8.39
CA SER A 177 -13.09 5.58 7.45
C SER A 177 -12.47 4.98 6.19
N TRP A 178 -12.25 3.65 6.14
CA TRP A 178 -11.76 2.93 4.97
C TRP A 178 -12.74 1.83 4.58
N ALA A 179 -13.41 2.02 3.47
CA ALA A 179 -14.38 1.09 2.90
C ALA A 179 -13.74 0.29 1.76
N LYS A 180 -13.73 -1.04 1.86
CA LYS A 180 -13.35 -1.89 0.74
C LYS A 180 -14.58 -2.25 -0.08
N TYR A 181 -14.41 -2.22 -1.41
CA TYR A 181 -15.39 -2.68 -2.37
C TYR A 181 -14.73 -3.59 -3.41
N LYS A 182 -15.31 -4.77 -3.61
CA LYS A 182 -14.81 -5.80 -4.53
C LYS A 182 -15.97 -6.67 -5.01
N PRO A 183 -15.80 -7.46 -6.09
CA PRO A 183 -16.81 -8.42 -6.56
C PRO A 183 -17.27 -9.41 -5.51
#